data_e92a785ba7d49bf6b8db095330aae78e
#
_entry.id   e92a785ba7d49bf6b8db095330aae78e
#
_cell.length_a   1.000
_cell.length_b   1.000
_cell.length_c   1.000
_cell.angle_alpha   90.00
_cell.angle_beta   90.00
_cell.angle_gamma   90.00
#
_symmetry.space_group_name_H-M   'P 1'
#
loop_
_entity.id
_entity.type
_entity.pdbx_description
1 polymer ?
#
loop_
_entity_poly.entity_id
_entity_poly.type
_entity_poly.pdbx_seq_one_letter_code
_entity_poly.pdbx_strand_id
1 'polypeptide(L)'
;MAILTILHLTDDRIVEQGQVEIIGKGQKSFAGESDIARIRVKGELVNGKGESVRIDAQGSLLEDVLTSAGINPAEVAVLKITAQDEYTAEVSGEELLEADKVYLIREGDGSYTLVVFGDSNSKRKVRNVTRIEADP
;
A
#
# COMPACT_ATOMS: atom_id res chain seq x y z
N MET A 1 -18.17 23.61 8.08
CA MET A 1 -18.15 23.57 7.68
C MET A 1 -17.89 23.04 7.03
N ALA A 2 -18.21 22.92 7.18
CA ALA A 2 -18.19 22.57 6.58
C ALA A 2 -17.87 22.34 5.77
N ILE A 3 -17.71 22.74 5.72
CA ILE A 3 -17.58 22.58 4.72
C ILE A 3 -16.87 21.86 4.20
N LEU A 4 -16.65 21.77 4.63
CA LEU A 4 -16.18 21.07 4.01
C LEU A 4 -16.31 20.02 3.75
N THR A 5 -16.72 19.79 4.30
CA THR A 5 -17.06 18.74 3.98
C THR A 5 -17.61 18.46 3.00
N ILE A 6 -17.86 19.03 2.81
CA ILE A 6 -18.43 18.93 1.71
C ILE A 6 -17.76 18.73 0.59
N LEU A 7 -17.09 18.93 0.60
CA LEU A 7 -16.59 18.72 -0.39
C LEU A 7 -16.00 17.59 -0.56
N HIS A 8 -15.98 17.06 0.09
CA HIS A 8 -15.55 16.08 -0.09
C HIS A 8 -16.16 15.13 -0.42
N LEU A 9 -16.70 15.33 -0.01
CA LEU A 9 -17.41 14.40 -0.37
C LEU A 9 -17.69 14.19 -1.63
N THR A 10 -17.68 14.98 -2.11
CA THR A 10 -18.13 14.95 -3.41
C THR A 10 -17.27 14.21 -4.36
N ASP A 11 -16.01 14.11 -4.13
CA ASP A 11 -15.13 13.40 -5.04
C ASP A 11 -14.38 12.32 -4.30
N ASP A 12 -14.88 11.09 -4.46
CA ASP A 12 -14.29 9.93 -3.82
C ASP A 12 -12.89 9.62 -4.31
N ARG A 13 -12.49 10.19 -5.43
CA ARG A 13 -11.16 9.93 -5.96
C ARG A 13 -10.08 10.73 -5.26
N ILE A 14 -10.48 11.72 -4.50
CA ILE A 14 -9.51 12.55 -3.79
C ILE A 14 -9.20 11.90 -2.45
N VAL A 15 -7.97 11.45 -2.31
CA VAL A 15 -7.47 10.87 -1.07
C VAL A 15 -6.57 11.91 -0.42
N GLU A 16 -6.80 12.20 0.86
CA GLU A 16 -5.96 13.14 1.56
C GLU A 16 -4.51 12.67 1.55
N GLN A 17 -3.61 13.63 1.43
CA GLN A 17 -2.20 13.32 1.48
C GLN A 17 -1.87 12.63 2.80
N GLY A 18 -1.08 11.58 2.73
CA GLY A 18 -0.72 10.81 3.92
C GLY A 18 -1.70 9.71 4.26
N GLN A 19 -2.68 9.45 3.40
CA GLN A 19 -3.64 8.37 3.59
C GLN A 19 -3.72 7.49 2.37
N VAL A 20 -4.07 6.21 2.61
CA VAL A 20 -4.31 5.23 1.56
C VAL A 20 -5.74 4.71 1.73
N GLU A 21 -6.49 4.72 0.65
CA GLU A 21 -7.85 4.17 0.65
C GLU A 21 -7.77 2.65 0.55
N ILE A 22 -8.51 1.96 1.42
CA ILE A 22 -8.51 0.50 1.43
C ILE A 22 -9.95 0.02 1.22
N ILE A 23 -10.14 -0.78 0.19
CA ILE A 23 -11.46 -1.26 -0.22
C ILE A 23 -11.47 -2.78 -0.14
N GLY A 24 -12.46 -3.33 0.56
CA GLY A 24 -12.67 -4.77 0.63
C GLY A 24 -13.99 -5.07 1.31
N LYS A 25 -14.60 -6.19 0.94
CA LYS A 25 -15.87 -6.65 1.50
C LYS A 25 -16.97 -5.59 1.44
N GLY A 26 -16.98 -4.81 0.37
CA GLY A 26 -17.95 -3.75 0.20
C GLY A 26 -17.77 -2.57 1.11
N GLN A 27 -16.65 -2.47 1.79
CA GLN A 27 -16.34 -1.39 2.72
C GLN A 27 -15.14 -0.61 2.26
N LYS A 28 -15.09 0.65 2.67
CA LYS A 28 -13.99 1.55 2.38
C LYS A 28 -13.47 2.12 3.68
N SER A 29 -12.16 2.13 3.86
CA SER A 29 -11.52 2.76 5.00
C SER A 29 -10.25 3.44 4.55
N PHE A 30 -9.59 4.15 5.47
CA PHE A 30 -8.36 4.86 5.15
C PHE A 30 -7.30 4.50 6.18
N ALA A 31 -6.08 4.26 5.70
CA ALA A 31 -4.93 4.02 6.54
C ALA A 31 -4.01 5.22 6.46
N GLY A 32 -3.59 5.73 7.59
CA GLY A 32 -2.68 6.86 7.66
C GLY A 32 -1.33 6.47 8.19
N GLU A 33 -0.53 7.47 8.54
CA GLU A 33 0.82 7.24 9.01
C GLU A 33 0.87 6.32 10.23
N SER A 34 -0.05 6.49 11.17
CA SER A 34 -0.06 5.68 12.38
C SER A 34 -0.39 4.22 12.11
N ASP A 35 -1.03 3.93 10.98
CA ASP A 35 -1.34 2.56 10.59
C ASP A 35 -0.23 1.93 9.76
N ILE A 36 0.57 2.72 9.09
CA ILE A 36 1.53 2.24 8.11
C ILE A 36 2.97 2.38 8.59
N ALA A 37 3.36 3.52 9.16
CA ALA A 37 4.75 3.75 9.55
C ALA A 37 5.03 3.19 10.96
N ARG A 38 4.87 1.88 11.14
CA ARG A 38 4.88 1.26 12.46
C ARG A 38 6.19 0.57 12.80
N ILE A 39 6.91 0.07 11.82
CA ILE A 39 8.14 -0.66 12.06
C ILE A 39 9.21 -0.17 11.08
N ARG A 40 10.46 -0.52 11.39
CA ARG A 40 11.55 -0.23 10.46
C ARG A 40 11.65 -1.38 9.47
N VAL A 41 11.62 -1.03 8.18
CA VAL A 41 11.70 -2.00 7.08
C VAL A 41 13.05 -1.86 6.40
N LYS A 42 13.81 -2.94 6.35
CA LYS A 42 15.14 -2.96 5.73
C LYS A 42 15.24 -4.12 4.77
N GLY A 43 15.90 -3.90 3.65
CA GLY A 43 16.11 -4.95 2.67
C GLY A 43 16.67 -4.38 1.40
N GLU A 44 16.66 -5.20 0.36
CA GLU A 44 17.16 -4.78 -0.95
C GLU A 44 16.17 -5.16 -2.03
N LEU A 45 16.05 -4.28 -3.01
CA LEU A 45 15.24 -4.50 -4.20
C LEU A 45 16.12 -4.39 -5.42
N VAL A 46 15.66 -5.01 -6.52
CA VAL A 46 16.31 -4.88 -7.82
C VAL A 46 15.58 -3.80 -8.60
N ASN A 47 16.31 -2.79 -9.09
CA ASN A 47 15.70 -1.72 -9.88
C ASN A 47 15.58 -2.13 -11.35
N GLY A 48 15.09 -1.21 -12.20
CA GLY A 48 14.87 -1.48 -13.61
C GLY A 48 16.16 -1.76 -14.40
N LYS A 49 17.31 -1.42 -13.82
CA LYS A 49 18.62 -1.67 -14.44
C LYS A 49 19.26 -2.94 -13.94
N GLY A 50 18.57 -3.69 -13.09
CA GLY A 50 19.14 -4.90 -12.50
C GLY A 50 20.06 -4.65 -11.32
N GLU A 51 20.08 -3.43 -10.80
CA GLU A 51 20.94 -3.07 -9.69
C GLU A 51 20.22 -3.24 -8.36
N SER A 52 20.96 -3.58 -7.32
CA SER A 52 20.40 -3.70 -5.97
C SER A 52 20.24 -2.32 -5.35
N VAL A 53 19.04 -2.04 -4.85
CA VAL A 53 18.73 -0.78 -4.19
C VAL A 53 18.33 -1.07 -2.75
N ARG A 54 18.97 -0.38 -1.81
CA ARG A 54 18.71 -0.58 -0.40
C ARG A 54 17.44 0.12 0.03
N ILE A 55 16.62 -0.59 0.80
CA ILE A 55 15.43 -0.05 1.43
C ILE A 55 15.71 0.06 2.94
N ASP A 56 15.43 1.23 3.50
CA ASP A 56 15.55 1.46 4.94
C ASP A 56 14.56 2.58 5.27
N ALA A 57 13.38 2.20 5.72
CA ALA A 57 12.29 3.15 5.92
C ALA A 57 11.31 2.64 6.97
N GLN A 58 10.44 3.52 7.43
CA GLN A 58 9.32 3.13 8.29
C GLN A 58 8.21 2.57 7.41
N GLY A 59 7.56 1.52 7.87
CA GLY A 59 6.47 0.92 7.11
C GLY A 59 5.75 -0.15 7.91
N SER A 60 5.02 -1.01 7.20
CA SER A 60 4.34 -2.17 7.80
C SER A 60 4.16 -3.24 6.75
N LEU A 61 4.08 -4.48 7.20
CA LEU A 61 3.62 -5.56 6.33
C LEU A 61 2.24 -5.20 5.82
N LEU A 62 2.01 -5.43 4.54
CA LEU A 62 0.73 -5.09 3.93
C LEU A 62 -0.40 -5.89 4.57
N GLU A 63 -0.15 -7.15 4.96
CA GLU A 63 -1.17 -7.93 5.64
C GLU A 63 -1.60 -7.30 6.96
N ASP A 64 -0.68 -6.64 7.66
CA ASP A 64 -1.02 -5.96 8.91
C ASP A 64 -1.86 -4.71 8.66
N VAL A 65 -1.58 -4.00 7.57
CA VAL A 65 -2.39 -2.84 7.17
C VAL A 65 -3.83 -3.28 6.88
N LEU A 66 -3.98 -4.40 6.16
CA LEU A 66 -5.32 -4.93 5.86
C LEU A 66 -6.04 -5.34 7.13
N THR A 67 -5.36 -6.01 8.05
CA THR A 67 -5.95 -6.44 9.31
C THR A 67 -6.44 -5.23 10.10
N SER A 68 -5.66 -4.17 10.14
CA SER A 68 -6.06 -2.92 10.82
C SER A 68 -7.30 -2.31 10.18
N ALA A 69 -7.51 -2.55 8.90
CA ALA A 69 -8.66 -2.04 8.16
C ALA A 69 -9.87 -2.97 8.25
N GLY A 70 -9.76 -4.07 8.99
CA GLY A 70 -10.87 -5.01 9.15
C GLY A 70 -10.95 -6.06 8.07
N ILE A 71 -9.91 -6.22 7.27
CA ILE A 71 -9.87 -7.22 6.21
C ILE A 71 -8.96 -8.36 6.62
N ASN A 72 -9.48 -9.58 6.55
CA ASN A 72 -8.68 -10.77 6.86
C ASN A 72 -7.79 -11.12 5.66
N PRO A 73 -6.46 -11.02 5.78
CA PRO A 73 -5.58 -11.28 4.64
C PRO A 73 -5.72 -12.69 4.08
N ALA A 74 -6.09 -13.65 4.92
CA ALA A 74 -6.24 -15.05 4.49
C ALA A 74 -7.42 -15.25 3.55
N GLU A 75 -8.33 -14.27 3.48
CA GLU A 75 -9.51 -14.35 2.62
C GLU A 75 -9.33 -13.62 1.30
N VAL A 76 -8.15 -13.06 1.07
CA VAL A 76 -7.87 -12.28 -0.13
C VAL A 76 -7.26 -13.19 -1.19
N ALA A 77 -7.84 -13.19 -2.39
CA ALA A 77 -7.26 -13.91 -3.52
C ALA A 77 -6.25 -13.03 -4.24
N VAL A 78 -6.57 -11.75 -4.43
CA VAL A 78 -5.68 -10.83 -5.09
C VAL A 78 -5.87 -9.42 -4.54
N LEU A 79 -4.75 -8.70 -4.42
CA LEU A 79 -4.74 -7.28 -4.07
C LEU A 79 -4.36 -6.48 -5.31
N LYS A 80 -5.08 -5.42 -5.55
CA LYS A 80 -4.75 -4.46 -6.60
C LYS A 80 -4.32 -3.17 -5.92
N ILE A 81 -3.10 -2.75 -6.20
CA ILE A 81 -2.51 -1.55 -5.60
C ILE A 81 -2.41 -0.49 -6.69
N THR A 82 -3.00 0.68 -6.44
CA THR A 82 -3.07 1.77 -7.43
C THR A 82 -2.33 2.99 -6.91
N ALA A 83 -1.53 3.59 -7.79
CA ALA A 83 -0.80 4.82 -7.51
C ALA A 83 -1.62 6.04 -7.95
N GLN A 84 -1.13 7.22 -7.55
CA GLN A 84 -1.78 8.48 -7.90
C GLN A 84 -1.86 8.69 -9.40
N ASP A 85 -0.89 8.19 -10.16
CA ASP A 85 -0.84 8.30 -11.61
C ASP A 85 -1.57 7.16 -12.33
N GLU A 86 -2.37 6.39 -11.59
CA GLU A 86 -3.16 5.25 -12.07
C GLU A 86 -2.33 4.01 -12.40
N TYR A 87 -1.04 4.01 -12.16
CA TYR A 87 -0.24 2.80 -12.30
C TYR A 87 -0.72 1.77 -11.27
N THR A 88 -0.88 0.52 -11.71
CA THR A 88 -1.35 -0.54 -10.82
C THR A 88 -0.40 -1.73 -10.81
N ALA A 89 -0.41 -2.43 -9.67
CA ALA A 89 0.28 -3.69 -9.55
C ALA A 89 -0.61 -4.64 -8.76
N GLU A 90 -0.38 -5.94 -8.92
CA GLU A 90 -1.15 -6.95 -8.22
C GLU A 90 -0.26 -7.83 -7.37
N VAL A 91 -0.80 -8.22 -6.22
CA VAL A 91 -0.15 -9.15 -5.30
C VAL A 91 -1.16 -10.23 -4.99
N SER A 92 -0.76 -11.49 -5.14
CA SER A 92 -1.66 -12.61 -4.82
C SER A 92 -1.80 -12.76 -3.32
N GLY A 93 -2.90 -13.37 -2.90
CA GLY A 93 -3.12 -13.65 -1.49
C GLY A 93 -2.02 -14.54 -0.91
N GLU A 94 -1.49 -15.45 -1.69
CA GLU A 94 -0.39 -16.30 -1.24
C GLU A 94 0.87 -15.48 -0.97
N GLU A 95 1.21 -14.57 -1.88
CA GLU A 95 2.37 -13.71 -1.67
C GLU A 95 2.20 -12.79 -0.48
N LEU A 96 0.97 -12.29 -0.30
CA LEU A 96 0.66 -11.40 0.82
C LEU A 96 1.01 -12.04 2.16
N LEU A 97 0.82 -13.36 2.27
CA LEU A 97 1.04 -14.09 3.52
C LEU A 97 2.46 -14.63 3.66
N GLU A 98 3.31 -14.48 2.64
CA GLU A 98 4.71 -14.90 2.78
C GLU A 98 5.43 -13.99 3.76
N ALA A 99 6.27 -14.60 4.58
CA ALA A 99 6.98 -13.86 5.62
C ALA A 99 7.90 -12.80 5.01
N ASP A 100 7.81 -11.59 5.54
CA ASP A 100 8.73 -10.49 5.24
C ASP A 100 8.84 -10.15 3.74
N LYS A 101 7.74 -10.27 3.03
CA LYS A 101 7.78 -10.07 1.59
C LYS A 101 7.11 -8.78 1.11
N VAL A 102 5.90 -8.49 1.56
CA VAL A 102 5.09 -7.40 1.00
C VAL A 102 4.89 -6.31 2.04
N TYR A 103 5.36 -5.11 1.73
CA TYR A 103 5.31 -3.99 2.66
C TYR A 103 4.78 -2.73 1.99
N LEU A 104 4.18 -1.85 2.79
CA LEU A 104 4.07 -0.44 2.45
C LEU A 104 5.10 0.31 3.28
N ILE A 105 5.87 1.17 2.64
CA ILE A 105 6.85 2.00 3.35
C ILE A 105 6.48 3.47 3.16
N ARG A 106 6.88 4.28 4.14
CA ARG A 106 6.65 5.72 4.11
C ARG A 106 7.89 6.40 3.57
N GLU A 107 7.70 7.22 2.54
CA GLU A 107 8.79 8.00 1.97
C GLU A 107 8.94 9.32 2.73
N GLY A 108 10.07 10.00 2.49
CA GLY A 108 10.36 11.25 3.19
C GLY A 108 9.36 12.37 2.93
N ASP A 109 8.65 12.32 1.80
CA ASP A 109 7.63 13.32 1.48
C ASP A 109 6.24 12.97 2.03
N GLY A 110 6.13 11.87 2.78
CA GLY A 110 4.86 11.45 3.37
C GLY A 110 4.03 10.54 2.49
N SER A 111 4.47 10.25 1.27
CA SER A 111 3.78 9.29 0.41
C SER A 111 4.15 7.87 0.81
N TYR A 112 3.42 6.91 0.26
CA TYR A 112 3.65 5.49 0.55
C TYR A 112 4.03 4.74 -0.72
N THR A 113 4.91 3.76 -0.56
CA THR A 113 5.43 2.96 -1.66
C THR A 113 5.22 1.49 -1.34
N LEU A 114 4.67 0.75 -2.31
CA LEU A 114 4.59 -0.70 -2.22
C LEU A 114 5.95 -1.30 -2.53
N VAL A 115 6.38 -2.21 -1.68
CA VAL A 115 7.65 -2.91 -1.84
C VAL A 115 7.36 -4.41 -1.75
N VAL A 116 7.82 -5.16 -2.77
CA VAL A 116 7.71 -6.62 -2.78
C VAL A 116 9.12 -7.17 -2.86
N PHE A 117 9.62 -7.66 -1.72
CA PHE A 117 10.96 -8.23 -1.68
C PHE A 117 10.99 -9.56 -2.43
N GLY A 118 12.10 -9.82 -3.09
CA GLY A 118 12.25 -11.05 -3.86
C GLY A 118 11.90 -10.93 -5.33
N ASP A 119 11.30 -9.82 -5.74
CA ASP A 119 11.05 -9.58 -7.17
C ASP A 119 12.36 -9.34 -7.90
N SER A 120 12.46 -9.85 -9.11
CA SER A 120 13.67 -9.73 -9.92
C SER A 120 13.73 -8.41 -10.70
N ASN A 121 12.69 -7.57 -10.57
CA ASN A 121 12.63 -6.28 -11.25
C ASN A 121 11.77 -5.33 -10.41
N SER A 122 11.59 -4.10 -10.89
CA SER A 122 10.91 -3.06 -10.14
C SER A 122 9.44 -2.84 -10.57
N LYS A 123 8.86 -3.77 -11.32
CA LYS A 123 7.50 -3.57 -11.85
C LYS A 123 6.44 -3.46 -10.77
N ARG A 124 6.67 -4.09 -9.62
CA ARG A 124 5.71 -4.01 -8.51
C ARG A 124 6.17 -3.06 -7.40
N LYS A 125 7.15 -2.21 -7.67
CA LYS A 125 7.48 -1.12 -6.77
C LYS A 125 6.62 0.07 -7.18
N VAL A 126 5.52 0.26 -6.45
CA VAL A 126 4.52 1.29 -6.79
C VAL A 126 4.70 2.46 -5.84
N ARG A 127 5.03 3.62 -6.39
CA ARG A 127 5.19 4.87 -5.62
C ARG A 127 3.88 5.63 -5.57
N ASN A 128 3.71 6.41 -4.52
CA ASN A 128 2.51 7.24 -4.33
C ASN A 128 1.24 6.40 -4.36
N VAL A 129 1.25 5.34 -3.55
CA VAL A 129 0.07 4.47 -3.43
C VAL A 129 -1.09 5.27 -2.86
N THR A 130 -2.24 5.23 -3.53
CA THR A 130 -3.44 5.92 -3.08
C THR A 130 -4.58 4.96 -2.75
N ARG A 131 -4.59 3.76 -3.32
CA ARG A 131 -5.70 2.84 -3.14
C ARG A 131 -5.24 1.40 -3.18
N ILE A 132 -5.83 0.60 -2.30
CA ILE A 132 -5.61 -0.84 -2.26
C ILE A 132 -6.98 -1.50 -2.28
N GLU A 133 -7.20 -2.39 -3.24
CA GLU A 133 -8.45 -3.12 -3.39
C GLU A 133 -8.19 -4.60 -3.13
N ALA A 134 -8.95 -5.17 -2.18
CA ALA A 134 -8.82 -6.57 -1.82
C ALA A 134 -9.99 -7.34 -2.40
N ASP A 135 -9.70 -8.29 -3.29
CA ASP A 135 -10.70 -9.15 -3.90
C ASP A 135 -10.62 -10.54 -3.29
N PRO A 136 -11.78 -11.10 -2.91
CA PRO A 136 -11.83 -12.43 -2.31
C PRO A 136 -11.59 -13.55 -3.33
#